data_6912b13cca919f386d0c28c031b76e9c
#
_entry.id   6912b13cca919f386d0c28c031b76e9c
#
_cell.length_a   1.000
_cell.length_b   1.000
_cell.length_c   1.000
_cell.angle_alpha   90.00
_cell.angle_beta   90.00
_cell.angle_gamma   90.00
#
_symmetry.space_group_name_H-M   'P 1'
#
loop_
_entity.id
_entity.type
_entity.pdbx_description
1 polymer ?
#
loop_
_entity_poly.entity_id
_entity_poly.type
_entity_poly.pdbx_seq_one_letter_code
_entity_poly.pdbx_strand_id
1 'polypeptide(L)'
;MIAEFHAKALAEIAGVKLVAAYNRSPAKGRDFAAKHGITFAETPEALLTNPDVDIVCLCTPSGDHLAPALACAKAGKHVVVEKPLEVTLARCDELAAACAQAGVTVAGILPRRFGSGAVALKAALEAGRFGQLTLAGALIPWWRTQAYYDSAAWRGTFALDGGGAVMNQGIHTIDLLLWFLGAPKRVSATAGLVAHDGIEVEDIATGWIEFANGCRATLASSTACWSATGFPAEIRIHGTTGAAVLRDDKLTAFEFEKPLPSDAAVIAPATEGGGAGANDPKAIGHAWHRANLEEAIAAIRAGKQPAVNGAEGRKAVELILALYQSAQAGGAPVDLPLAQDPVLKALGVKRA
;
A
#
# COMPACT_ATOMS: atom_id res chain seq x y z
N MET A 1 2.84 16.05 1.09
CA MET A 1 3.94 15.08 1.33
C MET A 1 4.03 14.07 0.17
N ILE A 2 3.05 13.20 -0.06
CA ILE A 2 3.19 12.13 -1.06
C ILE A 2 3.33 12.64 -2.50
N ALA A 3 2.63 13.69 -2.89
CA ALA A 3 2.80 14.32 -4.20
C ALA A 3 4.26 14.78 -4.47
N GLU A 4 5.02 15.14 -3.43
CA GLU A 4 6.45 15.48 -3.55
C GLU A 4 7.30 14.26 -3.89
N PHE A 5 6.95 13.08 -3.37
CA PHE A 5 7.60 11.82 -3.72
C PHE A 5 7.34 11.48 -5.19
N HIS A 6 6.07 11.60 -5.64
CA HIS A 6 5.72 11.39 -7.04
C HIS A 6 6.46 12.35 -7.97
N ALA A 7 6.48 13.66 -7.64
CA ALA A 7 7.16 14.64 -8.47
C ALA A 7 8.66 14.35 -8.61
N LYS A 8 9.33 13.99 -7.51
CA LYS A 8 10.75 13.59 -7.54
C LYS A 8 10.97 12.32 -8.36
N ALA A 9 10.14 11.30 -8.13
CA ALA A 9 10.23 10.04 -8.84
C ALA A 9 10.02 10.22 -10.35
N LEU A 10 8.98 10.96 -10.76
CA LEU A 10 8.67 11.23 -12.15
C LEU A 10 9.77 12.02 -12.86
N ALA A 11 10.41 12.97 -12.17
CA ALA A 11 11.53 13.75 -12.73
C ALA A 11 12.76 12.90 -13.09
N GLU A 12 12.90 11.71 -12.48
CA GLU A 12 14.01 10.78 -12.72
C GLU A 12 13.71 9.72 -13.79
N ILE A 13 12.45 9.63 -14.27
CA ILE A 13 12.06 8.63 -15.28
C ILE A 13 12.27 9.18 -16.69
N ALA A 14 13.09 8.49 -17.48
CA ALA A 14 13.40 8.92 -18.84
C ALA A 14 12.13 9.00 -19.73
N GLY A 15 12.02 10.09 -20.47
CA GLY A 15 10.89 10.32 -21.37
C GLY A 15 9.55 10.60 -20.69
N VAL A 16 9.56 10.93 -19.39
CA VAL A 16 8.40 11.37 -18.62
C VAL A 16 8.54 12.84 -18.27
N LYS A 17 7.45 13.59 -18.37
CA LYS A 17 7.38 15.00 -18.03
C LYS A 17 6.21 15.25 -17.08
N LEU A 18 6.49 15.84 -15.93
CA LEU A 18 5.44 16.40 -15.08
C LEU A 18 4.96 17.71 -15.69
N VAL A 19 3.69 17.78 -16.06
CA VAL A 19 3.13 18.88 -16.87
C VAL A 19 2.36 19.88 -16.02
N ALA A 20 1.47 19.36 -15.16
CA ALA A 20 0.54 20.19 -14.42
C ALA A 20 0.18 19.56 -13.07
N ALA A 21 -0.32 20.36 -12.15
CA ALA A 21 -0.89 19.92 -10.89
C ALA A 21 -2.18 20.68 -10.56
N TYR A 22 -3.08 19.99 -9.90
CA TYR A 22 -4.28 20.56 -9.28
C TYR A 22 -4.26 20.29 -7.76
N ASN A 23 -4.77 21.21 -6.98
CA ASN A 23 -5.01 21.04 -5.56
C ASN A 23 -6.25 21.82 -5.11
N ARG A 24 -7.09 21.23 -4.26
CA ARG A 24 -8.27 21.89 -3.67
C ARG A 24 -7.93 23.18 -2.90
N SER A 25 -6.70 23.30 -2.39
CA SER A 25 -6.16 24.56 -1.86
C SER A 25 -5.33 25.25 -2.95
N PRO A 26 -5.82 26.32 -3.59
CA PRO A 26 -5.10 27.00 -4.68
C PRO A 26 -3.71 27.49 -4.27
N ALA A 27 -3.56 28.01 -3.05
CA ALA A 27 -2.26 28.48 -2.55
C ALA A 27 -1.24 27.34 -2.53
N LYS A 28 -1.57 26.20 -1.89
CA LYS A 28 -0.68 25.02 -1.86
C LYS A 28 -0.42 24.46 -3.26
N GLY A 29 -1.40 24.51 -4.15
CA GLY A 29 -1.24 24.04 -5.53
C GLY A 29 -0.29 24.92 -6.33
N ARG A 30 -0.40 26.23 -6.23
CA ARG A 30 0.52 27.18 -6.90
C ARG A 30 1.93 27.09 -6.36
N ASP A 31 2.10 26.96 -5.04
CA ASP A 31 3.42 26.75 -4.43
C ASP A 31 4.08 25.47 -4.96
N PHE A 32 3.32 24.36 -5.04
CA PHE A 32 3.80 23.10 -5.59
C PHE A 32 4.17 23.25 -7.09
N ALA A 33 3.31 23.88 -7.88
CA ALA A 33 3.55 24.08 -9.31
C ALA A 33 4.78 24.97 -9.55
N ALA A 34 4.92 26.07 -8.82
CA ALA A 34 6.09 26.94 -8.90
C ALA A 34 7.40 26.21 -8.53
N LYS A 35 7.36 25.41 -7.45
CA LYS A 35 8.51 24.61 -6.99
C LYS A 35 9.00 23.63 -8.05
N HIS A 36 8.08 23.02 -8.79
CA HIS A 36 8.41 21.99 -9.79
C HIS A 36 8.46 22.54 -11.24
N GLY A 37 8.27 23.84 -11.43
CA GLY A 37 8.31 24.47 -12.76
C GLY A 37 7.20 23.98 -13.71
N ILE A 38 6.01 23.71 -13.17
CA ILE A 38 4.86 23.16 -13.91
C ILE A 38 3.65 24.08 -13.84
N THR A 39 2.64 23.80 -14.64
CA THR A 39 1.39 24.58 -14.66
C THR A 39 0.52 24.22 -13.45
N PHE A 40 -0.01 25.22 -12.76
CA PHE A 40 -1.12 25.02 -11.84
C PHE A 40 -2.43 25.04 -12.61
N ALA A 41 -3.20 23.96 -12.55
CA ALA A 41 -4.56 23.91 -13.08
C ALA A 41 -5.54 24.47 -12.04
N GLU A 42 -6.31 25.49 -12.41
CA GLU A 42 -7.24 26.14 -11.46
C GLU A 42 -8.45 25.26 -11.12
N THR A 43 -8.79 24.29 -11.99
CA THR A 43 -9.86 23.31 -11.77
C THR A 43 -9.41 21.90 -12.19
N PRO A 44 -10.06 20.84 -11.68
CA PRO A 44 -9.82 19.47 -12.18
C PRO A 44 -10.03 19.36 -13.68
N GLU A 45 -11.06 20.01 -14.23
CA GLU A 45 -11.40 20.00 -15.65
C GLU A 45 -10.27 20.59 -16.50
N ALA A 46 -9.66 21.69 -16.04
CA ALA A 46 -8.53 22.31 -16.75
C ALA A 46 -7.32 21.38 -16.82
N LEU A 47 -7.09 20.56 -15.78
CA LEU A 47 -6.06 19.53 -15.82
C LEU A 47 -6.44 18.39 -16.78
N LEU A 48 -7.68 17.91 -16.74
CA LEU A 48 -8.12 16.76 -17.49
C LEU A 48 -8.29 17.05 -19.00
N THR A 49 -8.59 18.28 -19.37
CA THR A 49 -8.69 18.72 -20.79
C THR A 49 -7.35 19.11 -21.39
N ASN A 50 -6.27 19.15 -20.60
CA ASN A 50 -4.94 19.43 -21.12
C ASN A 50 -4.48 18.26 -22.01
N PRO A 51 -4.17 18.51 -23.32
CA PRO A 51 -3.75 17.48 -24.26
C PRO A 51 -2.36 16.89 -23.93
N ASP A 52 -1.52 17.62 -23.19
CA ASP A 52 -0.20 17.16 -22.80
C ASP A 52 -0.23 16.22 -21.58
N VAL A 53 -1.38 15.97 -20.99
CA VAL A 53 -1.55 15.06 -19.86
C VAL A 53 -2.07 13.70 -20.35
N ASP A 54 -1.28 12.65 -20.23
CA ASP A 54 -1.63 11.26 -20.53
C ASP A 54 -2.07 10.51 -19.29
N ILE A 55 -1.40 10.77 -18.17
CA ILE A 55 -1.54 10.02 -16.90
C ILE A 55 -1.76 11.01 -15.76
N VAL A 56 -2.68 10.71 -14.86
CA VAL A 56 -2.94 11.48 -13.64
C VAL A 56 -2.56 10.66 -12.41
N CYS A 57 -1.68 11.20 -11.56
CA CYS A 57 -1.35 10.61 -10.26
C CYS A 57 -2.28 11.17 -9.17
N LEU A 58 -3.10 10.32 -8.57
CA LEU A 58 -4.01 10.67 -7.49
C LEU A 58 -3.30 10.54 -6.15
N CYS A 59 -3.09 11.67 -5.50
CA CYS A 59 -2.44 11.81 -4.19
C CYS A 59 -3.39 12.43 -3.15
N THR A 60 -4.69 12.23 -3.33
CA THR A 60 -5.77 12.65 -2.43
C THR A 60 -5.80 11.78 -1.16
N PRO A 61 -6.59 12.08 -0.12
CA PRO A 61 -6.86 11.14 0.95
C PRO A 61 -7.43 9.82 0.42
N SER A 62 -7.21 8.72 1.14
CA SER A 62 -7.54 7.35 0.71
C SER A 62 -8.99 7.18 0.22
N GLY A 63 -9.97 7.71 0.95
CA GLY A 63 -11.39 7.62 0.58
C GLY A 63 -11.84 8.66 -0.46
N ASP A 64 -10.92 9.45 -0.99
CA ASP A 64 -11.16 10.46 -2.03
C ASP A 64 -10.53 10.07 -3.39
N HIS A 65 -10.23 8.79 -3.61
CA HIS A 65 -9.61 8.34 -4.87
C HIS A 65 -10.64 8.11 -5.98
N LEU A 66 -11.84 7.60 -5.65
CA LEU A 66 -12.84 7.19 -6.63
C LEU A 66 -13.29 8.34 -7.55
N ALA A 67 -13.80 9.43 -6.97
CA ALA A 67 -14.39 10.50 -7.78
C ALA A 67 -13.40 11.12 -8.80
N PRO A 68 -12.16 11.49 -8.44
CA PRO A 68 -11.18 11.94 -9.42
C PRO A 68 -10.75 10.85 -10.41
N ALA A 69 -10.71 9.57 -10.00
CA ALA A 69 -10.42 8.47 -10.92
C ALA A 69 -11.50 8.31 -12.00
N LEU A 70 -12.78 8.41 -11.61
CA LEU A 70 -13.91 8.40 -12.57
C LEU A 70 -13.84 9.58 -13.56
N ALA A 71 -13.46 10.76 -13.06
CA ALA A 71 -13.28 11.95 -13.92
C ALA A 71 -12.11 11.76 -14.91
N CYS A 72 -11.00 11.18 -14.46
CA CYS A 72 -9.87 10.82 -15.34
C CYS A 72 -10.28 9.81 -16.40
N ALA A 73 -10.96 8.74 -16.02
CA ALA A 73 -11.45 7.73 -16.93
C ALA A 73 -12.37 8.32 -18.00
N LYS A 74 -13.34 9.16 -17.60
CA LYS A 74 -14.22 9.88 -18.51
C LYS A 74 -13.48 10.78 -19.50
N ALA A 75 -12.35 11.36 -19.06
CA ALA A 75 -11.50 12.20 -19.90
C ALA A 75 -10.48 11.43 -20.75
N GLY A 76 -10.49 10.08 -20.69
CA GLY A 76 -9.55 9.22 -21.43
C GLY A 76 -8.13 9.26 -20.86
N LYS A 77 -7.94 9.64 -19.60
CA LYS A 77 -6.63 9.71 -18.95
C LYS A 77 -6.36 8.44 -18.14
N HIS A 78 -5.15 7.87 -18.27
CA HIS A 78 -4.69 6.78 -17.40
C HIS A 78 -4.53 7.29 -15.97
N VAL A 79 -4.65 6.38 -14.99
CA VAL A 79 -4.67 6.77 -13.57
C VAL A 79 -3.63 5.98 -12.79
N VAL A 80 -2.83 6.68 -12.01
CA VAL A 80 -1.98 6.10 -10.96
C VAL A 80 -2.59 6.52 -9.63
N VAL A 81 -2.91 5.55 -8.78
CA VAL A 81 -3.63 5.78 -7.51
C VAL A 81 -2.75 5.42 -6.34
N GLU A 82 -2.61 6.34 -5.38
CA GLU A 82 -1.97 6.06 -4.10
C GLU A 82 -2.69 4.96 -3.31
N LYS A 83 -1.97 4.37 -2.38
CA LYS A 83 -2.53 3.33 -1.49
C LYS A 83 -3.39 3.96 -0.37
N PRO A 84 -4.41 3.22 0.08
CA PRO A 84 -5.05 2.07 -0.56
C PRO A 84 -5.70 2.47 -1.89
N LEU A 85 -5.99 1.51 -2.75
CA LEU A 85 -6.66 1.81 -4.03
C LEU A 85 -7.96 2.61 -3.81
N GLU A 86 -8.74 2.19 -2.82
CA GLU A 86 -9.88 2.86 -2.20
C GLU A 86 -10.15 2.23 -0.82
N VAL A 87 -11.11 2.73 -0.07
CA VAL A 87 -11.36 2.29 1.31
C VAL A 87 -12.41 1.21 1.46
N THR A 88 -13.15 0.90 0.38
CA THR A 88 -14.13 -0.21 0.33
C THR A 88 -13.98 -1.02 -0.95
N LEU A 89 -14.48 -2.26 -0.96
CA LEU A 89 -14.41 -3.13 -2.14
C LEU A 89 -15.26 -2.60 -3.27
N ALA A 90 -16.49 -2.17 -2.98
CA ALA A 90 -17.39 -1.61 -3.97
C ALA A 90 -16.76 -0.42 -4.71
N ARG A 91 -16.06 0.46 -3.98
CA ARG A 91 -15.38 1.62 -4.56
C ARG A 91 -14.13 1.23 -5.36
N CYS A 92 -13.38 0.21 -4.89
CA CYS A 92 -12.27 -0.37 -5.68
C CYS A 92 -12.77 -0.96 -7.00
N ASP A 93 -13.87 -1.71 -6.94
CA ASP A 93 -14.46 -2.37 -8.11
C ASP A 93 -15.05 -1.36 -9.09
N GLU A 94 -15.74 -0.31 -8.60
CA GLU A 94 -16.25 0.79 -9.43
C GLU A 94 -15.13 1.54 -10.14
N LEU A 95 -14.05 1.87 -9.42
CA LEU A 95 -12.88 2.54 -9.97
C LEU A 95 -12.24 1.71 -11.11
N ALA A 96 -12.00 0.43 -10.83
CA ALA A 96 -11.37 -0.46 -11.82
C ALA A 96 -12.27 -0.68 -13.04
N ALA A 97 -13.59 -0.86 -12.83
CA ALA A 97 -14.57 -1.04 -13.89
C ALA A 97 -14.69 0.20 -14.78
N ALA A 98 -14.76 1.40 -14.19
CA ALA A 98 -14.83 2.65 -14.95
C ALA A 98 -13.60 2.86 -15.84
N CYS A 99 -12.39 2.60 -15.32
CA CYS A 99 -11.17 2.67 -16.11
C CYS A 99 -11.18 1.65 -17.26
N ALA A 100 -11.60 0.42 -17.00
CA ALA A 100 -11.70 -0.62 -18.03
C ALA A 100 -12.71 -0.27 -19.12
N GLN A 101 -13.89 0.24 -18.75
CA GLN A 101 -14.92 0.68 -19.70
C GLN A 101 -14.45 1.85 -20.57
N ALA A 102 -13.67 2.77 -20.02
CA ALA A 102 -13.10 3.88 -20.76
C ALA A 102 -11.86 3.51 -21.59
N GLY A 103 -11.38 2.27 -21.53
CA GLY A 103 -10.16 1.83 -22.21
C GLY A 103 -8.87 2.44 -21.65
N VAL A 104 -8.89 2.92 -20.39
CA VAL A 104 -7.72 3.47 -19.70
C VAL A 104 -7.22 2.51 -18.63
N THR A 105 -5.95 2.64 -18.30
CA THR A 105 -5.29 1.79 -17.31
C THR A 105 -5.33 2.44 -15.94
N VAL A 106 -5.59 1.65 -14.90
CA VAL A 106 -5.35 2.01 -13.50
C VAL A 106 -4.16 1.25 -12.95
N ALA A 107 -3.23 1.96 -12.31
CA ALA A 107 -2.10 1.42 -11.58
C ALA A 107 -2.16 1.85 -10.10
N GLY A 108 -1.94 0.92 -9.19
CA GLY A 108 -1.82 1.20 -7.76
C GLY A 108 -0.37 1.48 -7.34
N ILE A 109 -0.19 2.16 -6.24
CA ILE A 109 1.13 2.40 -5.64
C ILE A 109 1.34 1.45 -4.45
N LEU A 110 2.09 0.38 -4.69
CA LEU A 110 2.56 -0.59 -3.71
C LEU A 110 4.09 -0.78 -3.84
N PRO A 111 4.87 0.23 -3.49
CA PRO A 111 6.26 0.37 -3.91
C PRO A 111 7.18 -0.70 -3.29
N ARG A 112 6.81 -1.31 -2.16
CA ARG A 112 7.63 -2.35 -1.51
C ARG A 112 7.80 -3.62 -2.35
N ARG A 113 6.90 -3.89 -3.31
CA ARG A 113 7.05 -4.99 -4.28
C ARG A 113 8.29 -4.82 -5.18
N PHE A 114 8.81 -3.60 -5.28
CA PHE A 114 9.97 -3.24 -6.12
C PHE A 114 11.28 -3.16 -5.32
N GLY A 115 11.26 -3.46 -4.03
CA GLY A 115 12.46 -3.62 -3.20
C GLY A 115 13.26 -4.86 -3.57
N SER A 116 14.59 -4.76 -3.61
CA SER A 116 15.46 -5.87 -4.03
C SER A 116 15.27 -7.14 -3.19
N GLY A 117 15.10 -7.00 -1.87
CA GLY A 117 14.81 -8.12 -0.98
C GLY A 117 13.47 -8.78 -1.26
N ALA A 118 12.42 -7.97 -1.53
CA ALA A 118 11.11 -8.49 -1.86
C ALA A 118 11.10 -9.21 -3.22
N VAL A 119 11.77 -8.65 -4.22
CA VAL A 119 11.92 -9.28 -5.56
C VAL A 119 12.67 -10.62 -5.45
N ALA A 120 13.78 -10.66 -4.73
CA ALA A 120 14.56 -11.89 -4.55
C ALA A 120 13.76 -12.97 -3.80
N LEU A 121 13.04 -12.59 -2.74
CA LEU A 121 12.18 -13.50 -2.00
C LEU A 121 11.05 -14.05 -2.89
N LYS A 122 10.40 -13.21 -3.67
CA LYS A 122 9.35 -13.60 -4.61
C LYS A 122 9.88 -14.59 -5.66
N ALA A 123 11.03 -14.32 -6.24
CA ALA A 123 11.67 -15.21 -7.22
C ALA A 123 11.99 -16.60 -6.61
N ALA A 124 12.45 -16.66 -5.37
CA ALA A 124 12.73 -17.94 -4.70
C ALA A 124 11.45 -18.73 -4.39
N LEU A 125 10.35 -18.02 -4.04
CA LEU A 125 9.03 -18.64 -3.84
C LEU A 125 8.48 -19.23 -5.17
N GLU A 126 8.57 -18.47 -6.27
CA GLU A 126 8.13 -18.90 -7.59
C GLU A 126 8.98 -20.06 -8.13
N ALA A 127 10.25 -20.10 -7.79
CA ALA A 127 11.15 -21.22 -8.11
C ALA A 127 10.91 -22.45 -7.23
N GLY A 128 9.95 -22.42 -6.29
CA GLY A 128 9.59 -23.54 -5.42
C GLY A 128 10.66 -23.89 -4.35
N ARG A 129 11.60 -22.99 -4.09
CA ARG A 129 12.74 -23.29 -3.21
C ARG A 129 12.36 -23.50 -1.74
N PHE A 130 11.18 -23.02 -1.34
CA PHE A 130 10.64 -23.21 0.01
C PHE A 130 9.98 -24.58 0.22
N GLY A 131 9.75 -25.35 -0.84
CA GLY A 131 8.92 -26.56 -0.78
C GLY A 131 7.46 -26.19 -0.43
N GLN A 132 6.82 -26.98 0.44
CA GLN A 132 5.50 -26.64 0.93
C GLN A 132 5.59 -25.50 1.94
N LEU A 133 4.87 -24.40 1.71
CA LEU A 133 4.77 -23.30 2.66
C LEU A 133 3.98 -23.74 3.89
N THR A 134 4.51 -23.47 5.09
CA THR A 134 3.95 -23.97 6.34
C THR A 134 3.50 -22.84 7.28
N LEU A 135 4.43 -21.95 7.63
CA LEU A 135 4.19 -20.87 8.58
C LEU A 135 4.74 -19.56 8.05
N ALA A 136 3.99 -18.49 8.25
CA ALA A 136 4.44 -17.13 7.98
C ALA A 136 4.03 -16.18 9.11
N GLY A 137 4.56 -14.98 9.10
CA GLY A 137 4.16 -13.91 10.01
C GLY A 137 4.50 -12.54 9.47
N ALA A 138 3.69 -11.57 9.82
CA ALA A 138 3.94 -10.15 9.57
C ALA A 138 3.81 -9.37 10.88
N LEU A 139 4.82 -8.57 11.20
CA LEU A 139 4.87 -7.74 12.40
C LEU A 139 5.19 -6.30 11.99
N ILE A 140 4.31 -5.35 12.36
CA ILE A 140 4.44 -3.92 12.08
C ILE A 140 4.34 -3.13 13.39
N PRO A 141 5.41 -3.08 14.23
CA PRO A 141 5.39 -2.46 15.54
C PRO A 141 5.83 -0.99 15.47
N TRP A 142 5.01 -0.14 14.86
CA TRP A 142 5.35 1.25 14.62
C TRP A 142 4.78 2.17 15.70
N TRP A 143 5.30 3.39 15.71
CA TRP A 143 4.82 4.46 16.54
C TRP A 143 4.33 5.64 15.70
N ARG A 144 3.17 6.17 16.07
CA ARG A 144 2.70 7.48 15.63
C ARG A 144 2.33 8.29 16.86
N THR A 145 2.63 9.57 16.84
CA THR A 145 2.23 10.48 17.91
C THR A 145 0.74 10.84 17.76
N GLN A 146 0.10 11.30 18.83
CA GLN A 146 -1.24 11.88 18.73
C GLN A 146 -1.28 13.04 17.71
N ALA A 147 -0.24 13.90 17.69
CA ALA A 147 -0.11 14.99 16.73
C ALA A 147 -0.12 14.53 15.25
N TYR A 148 0.29 13.30 14.96
CA TYR A 148 0.16 12.73 13.61
C TYR A 148 -1.32 12.60 13.23
N TYR A 149 -2.16 12.06 14.10
CA TYR A 149 -3.59 11.92 13.87
C TYR A 149 -4.32 13.26 13.84
N ASP A 150 -3.87 14.23 14.63
CA ASP A 150 -4.44 15.57 14.71
C ASP A 150 -4.01 16.48 13.54
N SER A 151 -3.01 16.06 12.77
CA SER A 151 -2.44 16.87 11.66
C SER A 151 -3.41 17.12 10.49
N ALA A 152 -4.49 16.34 10.38
CA ALA A 152 -5.53 16.52 9.38
C ALA A 152 -6.84 15.84 9.80
N ALA A 153 -7.96 16.46 9.48
CA ALA A 153 -9.29 15.97 9.86
C ALA A 153 -9.64 14.59 9.29
N TRP A 154 -9.06 14.22 8.15
CA TRP A 154 -9.32 12.93 7.51
C TRP A 154 -8.60 11.75 8.18
N ARG A 155 -7.49 12.02 8.91
CA ARG A 155 -6.73 10.96 9.56
C ARG A 155 -7.50 10.30 10.67
N GLY A 156 -7.36 8.99 10.78
CA GLY A 156 -8.04 8.20 11.79
C GLY A 156 -9.56 8.10 11.62
N THR A 157 -10.08 8.31 10.40
CA THR A 157 -11.49 8.09 10.05
C THR A 157 -11.64 6.90 9.11
N PHE A 158 -12.72 6.12 9.24
CA PHE A 158 -12.98 5.05 8.28
C PHE A 158 -13.32 5.59 6.89
N ALA A 159 -14.00 6.73 6.81
CA ALA A 159 -14.45 7.30 5.54
C ALA A 159 -13.32 7.77 4.64
N LEU A 160 -12.27 8.40 5.19
CA LEU A 160 -11.22 9.04 4.39
C LEU A 160 -9.82 8.44 4.58
N ASP A 161 -9.54 7.80 5.73
CA ASP A 161 -8.28 7.07 5.96
C ASP A 161 -8.44 5.57 5.65
N GLY A 162 -9.67 5.05 5.77
CA GLY A 162 -10.02 3.66 5.53
C GLY A 162 -9.71 2.73 6.70
N GLY A 163 -8.96 3.19 7.69
CA GLY A 163 -8.51 2.44 8.85
C GLY A 163 -7.25 3.04 9.46
N GLY A 164 -6.74 2.39 10.49
CA GLY A 164 -5.61 2.88 11.29
C GLY A 164 -4.29 2.16 11.01
N ALA A 165 -3.81 1.45 12.02
CA ALA A 165 -2.53 0.74 11.99
C ALA A 165 -2.44 -0.28 10.84
N VAL A 166 -3.53 -0.97 10.53
CA VAL A 166 -3.56 -2.01 9.50
C VAL A 166 -3.68 -1.40 8.10
N MET A 167 -4.66 -0.51 7.89
CA MET A 167 -4.94 0.05 6.56
C MET A 167 -3.92 1.10 6.15
N ASN A 168 -3.68 2.11 6.98
CA ASN A 168 -2.83 3.22 6.58
C ASN A 168 -1.34 2.86 6.63
N GLN A 169 -0.90 2.19 7.69
CA GLN A 169 0.51 1.89 7.96
C GLN A 169 0.91 0.48 7.49
N GLY A 170 0.11 -0.52 7.82
CA GLY A 170 0.40 -1.93 7.59
C GLY A 170 0.19 -2.42 6.15
N ILE A 171 -0.60 -1.71 5.35
CA ILE A 171 -1.02 -2.16 4.02
C ILE A 171 0.13 -2.62 3.11
N HIS A 172 1.29 -1.96 3.16
CA HIS A 172 2.44 -2.34 2.34
C HIS A 172 3.02 -3.70 2.75
N THR A 173 3.06 -4.00 4.04
CA THR A 173 3.53 -5.29 4.56
C THR A 173 2.50 -6.39 4.33
N ILE A 174 1.21 -6.05 4.46
CA ILE A 174 0.08 -6.94 4.16
C ILE A 174 0.04 -7.27 2.66
N ASP A 175 0.26 -6.29 1.81
CA ASP A 175 0.38 -6.50 0.37
C ASP A 175 1.51 -7.45 0.01
N LEU A 176 2.70 -7.27 0.59
CA LEU A 176 3.81 -8.21 0.40
C LEU A 176 3.46 -9.61 0.87
N LEU A 177 2.79 -9.75 2.03
CA LEU A 177 2.37 -11.05 2.53
C LEU A 177 1.45 -11.76 1.54
N LEU A 178 0.46 -11.05 0.98
CA LEU A 178 -0.43 -11.57 -0.07
C LEU A 178 0.32 -11.90 -1.36
N TRP A 179 1.25 -11.05 -1.77
CA TRP A 179 2.05 -11.24 -2.98
C TRP A 179 2.94 -12.49 -2.88
N PHE A 180 3.46 -12.76 -1.69
CA PHE A 180 4.30 -13.94 -1.42
C PHE A 180 3.49 -15.23 -1.26
N LEU A 181 2.39 -15.19 -0.52
CA LEU A 181 1.66 -16.39 -0.10
C LEU A 181 0.42 -16.69 -0.96
N GLY A 182 -0.04 -15.75 -1.76
CA GLY A 182 -1.20 -15.92 -2.63
C GLY A 182 -2.54 -15.62 -1.94
N ALA A 183 -3.61 -16.33 -2.34
CA ALA A 183 -4.96 -16.05 -1.90
C ALA A 183 -5.19 -16.46 -0.43
N PRO A 184 -5.67 -15.54 0.43
CA PRO A 184 -6.16 -15.88 1.76
C PRO A 184 -7.52 -16.60 1.64
N LYS A 185 -7.77 -17.54 2.55
CA LYS A 185 -9.00 -18.33 2.61
C LYS A 185 -9.88 -17.93 3.79
N ARG A 186 -9.25 -17.65 4.94
CA ARG A 186 -9.94 -17.36 6.20
C ARG A 186 -9.06 -16.55 7.12
N VAL A 187 -9.67 -15.65 7.88
CA VAL A 187 -8.97 -14.82 8.87
C VAL A 187 -9.72 -14.80 10.21
N SER A 188 -8.99 -14.52 11.27
CA SER A 188 -9.55 -14.10 12.56
C SER A 188 -8.65 -13.04 13.18
N ALA A 189 -9.24 -12.00 13.77
CA ALA A 189 -8.50 -10.88 14.31
C ALA A 189 -9.17 -10.24 15.52
N THR A 190 -8.38 -9.52 16.27
CA THR A 190 -8.81 -8.52 17.25
C THR A 190 -8.22 -7.18 16.88
N ALA A 191 -8.96 -6.11 17.11
CA ALA A 191 -8.50 -4.74 16.90
C ALA A 191 -9.00 -3.85 18.03
N GLY A 192 -8.24 -2.83 18.36
CA GLY A 192 -8.56 -1.92 19.45
C GLY A 192 -7.93 -0.56 19.32
N LEU A 193 -8.31 0.32 20.24
CA LEU A 193 -7.76 1.65 20.43
C LEU A 193 -7.16 1.68 21.83
N VAL A 194 -5.82 1.75 21.93
CA VAL A 194 -5.09 1.57 23.21
C VAL A 194 -4.25 2.78 23.63
N ALA A 195 -3.80 3.59 22.69
CA ALA A 195 -2.86 4.68 22.97
C ALA A 195 -3.29 6.04 22.38
N HIS A 196 -4.20 6.08 21.42
CA HIS A 196 -4.61 7.31 20.76
C HIS A 196 -6.06 7.64 21.07
N ASP A 197 -6.34 8.94 21.21
CA ASP A 197 -7.68 9.46 21.43
C ASP A 197 -8.23 10.17 20.19
N GLY A 198 -9.56 10.28 20.12
CA GLY A 198 -10.23 11.11 19.12
C GLY A 198 -10.06 10.61 17.69
N ILE A 199 -9.93 9.30 17.49
CA ILE A 199 -9.91 8.64 16.17
C ILE A 199 -10.99 7.53 16.15
N GLU A 200 -11.51 7.23 14.97
CA GLU A 200 -12.54 6.19 14.77
C GLU A 200 -11.95 4.79 14.61
N VAL A 201 -10.70 4.74 14.16
CA VAL A 201 -10.02 3.53 13.68
C VAL A 201 -9.13 2.92 14.77
N GLU A 202 -8.62 1.73 14.52
CA GLU A 202 -7.71 1.03 15.43
C GLU A 202 -6.28 1.60 15.39
N ASP A 203 -5.60 1.51 16.51
CA ASP A 203 -4.16 1.74 16.63
C ASP A 203 -3.38 0.44 16.91
N ILE A 204 -4.08 -0.67 17.12
CA ILE A 204 -3.54 -2.02 17.24
C ILE A 204 -4.51 -3.05 16.66
N ALA A 205 -3.96 -4.01 15.93
CA ALA A 205 -4.67 -5.22 15.52
C ALA A 205 -3.73 -6.43 15.50
N THR A 206 -4.27 -7.59 15.89
CA THR A 206 -3.58 -8.89 15.82
C THR A 206 -4.53 -9.93 15.26
N GLY A 207 -3.98 -10.91 14.54
CA GLY A 207 -4.80 -11.96 13.96
C GLY A 207 -4.00 -13.09 13.34
N TRP A 208 -4.72 -14.05 12.79
CA TRP A 208 -4.17 -15.12 11.97
C TRP A 208 -4.89 -15.20 10.61
N ILE A 209 -4.19 -15.76 9.64
CA ILE A 209 -4.64 -15.90 8.25
C ILE A 209 -4.35 -17.32 7.79
N GLU A 210 -5.35 -18.01 7.25
CA GLU A 210 -5.19 -19.26 6.52
C GLU A 210 -5.18 -18.97 5.02
N PHE A 211 -4.14 -19.44 4.33
CA PHE A 211 -4.01 -19.29 2.88
C PHE A 211 -4.51 -20.52 2.13
N ALA A 212 -4.92 -20.35 0.87
CA ALA A 212 -5.44 -21.44 0.04
C ALA A 212 -4.42 -22.57 -0.20
N ASN A 213 -3.11 -22.26 -0.16
CA ASN A 213 -2.02 -23.23 -0.26
C ASN A 213 -1.71 -24.00 1.04
N GLY A 214 -2.51 -23.77 2.11
CA GLY A 214 -2.36 -24.41 3.40
C GLY A 214 -1.41 -23.68 4.37
N CYS A 215 -0.68 -22.67 3.94
CA CYS A 215 0.15 -21.84 4.82
C CYS A 215 -0.72 -21.12 5.86
N ARG A 216 -0.22 -21.04 7.09
CA ARG A 216 -0.83 -20.23 8.16
C ARG A 216 0.08 -19.08 8.53
N ALA A 217 -0.49 -17.88 8.65
CA ALA A 217 0.26 -16.70 9.02
C ALA A 217 -0.32 -16.00 10.25
N THR A 218 0.57 -15.36 11.03
CA THR A 218 0.19 -14.40 12.05
C THR A 218 0.37 -12.98 11.52
N LEU A 219 -0.47 -12.06 11.99
CA LEU A 219 -0.37 -10.63 11.71
C LEU A 219 -0.47 -9.86 13.02
N ALA A 220 0.47 -8.94 13.23
CA ALA A 220 0.37 -7.91 14.27
C ALA A 220 0.78 -6.56 13.69
N SER A 221 -0.09 -5.57 13.81
CA SER A 221 0.16 -4.20 13.36
C SER A 221 -0.27 -3.21 14.44
N SER A 222 0.57 -2.23 14.71
CA SER A 222 0.26 -1.19 15.68
C SER A 222 0.94 0.13 15.33
N THR A 223 0.28 1.24 15.68
CA THR A 223 0.86 2.58 15.74
C THR A 223 1.09 3.06 17.17
N ALA A 224 0.93 2.15 18.14
CA ALA A 224 1.08 2.38 19.57
C ALA A 224 2.35 1.73 20.17
N CYS A 225 3.28 1.23 19.34
CA CYS A 225 4.52 0.61 19.78
C CYS A 225 5.67 1.63 19.79
N TRP A 226 5.81 2.35 20.91
CA TRP A 226 6.87 3.35 21.04
C TRP A 226 8.27 2.72 21.01
N SER A 227 9.16 3.38 20.30
CA SER A 227 10.60 3.07 20.29
C SER A 227 11.39 4.33 19.96
N ALA A 228 12.58 4.49 20.55
CA ALA A 228 13.44 5.64 20.29
C ALA A 228 13.92 5.73 18.83
N THR A 229 14.19 4.57 18.21
CA THR A 229 14.76 4.47 16.85
C THR A 229 13.79 3.88 15.81
N GLY A 230 12.64 3.38 16.26
CA GLY A 230 11.72 2.59 15.42
C GLY A 230 12.16 1.14 15.26
N PHE A 231 11.20 0.22 15.25
CA PHE A 231 11.43 -1.16 14.88
C PHE A 231 11.03 -1.39 13.42
N PRO A 232 11.78 -2.21 12.66
CA PRO A 232 11.44 -2.54 11.29
C PRO A 232 10.12 -3.33 11.23
N ALA A 233 9.37 -3.14 10.15
CA ALA A 233 8.33 -4.10 9.79
C ALA A 233 9.02 -5.39 9.33
N GLU A 234 8.49 -6.54 9.76
CA GLU A 234 9.10 -7.85 9.51
C GLU A 234 8.09 -8.79 8.86
N ILE A 235 8.55 -9.53 7.84
CA ILE A 235 7.86 -10.69 7.29
C ILE A 235 8.78 -11.90 7.45
N ARG A 236 8.23 -12.98 8.00
CA ARG A 236 8.88 -14.29 8.07
C ARG A 236 8.10 -15.28 7.22
N ILE A 237 8.80 -16.11 6.46
CA ILE A 237 8.20 -17.19 5.67
C ILE A 237 9.01 -18.45 5.88
N HIS A 238 8.31 -19.54 6.19
CA HIS A 238 8.87 -20.87 6.38
C HIS A 238 8.16 -21.86 5.47
N GLY A 239 8.94 -22.72 4.87
CA GLY A 239 8.48 -23.89 4.16
C GLY A 239 9.26 -25.14 4.58
N THR A 240 8.99 -26.25 3.94
CA THR A 240 9.65 -27.53 4.29
C THR A 240 11.12 -27.61 3.89
N THR A 241 11.57 -26.74 2.97
CA THR A 241 12.95 -26.74 2.43
C THR A 241 13.58 -25.35 2.38
N GLY A 242 12.92 -24.31 2.93
CA GLY A 242 13.47 -22.97 2.96
C GLY A 242 12.83 -22.07 3.98
N ALA A 243 13.56 -21.04 4.39
CA ALA A 243 13.12 -20.00 5.30
C ALA A 243 13.70 -18.64 4.90
N ALA A 244 12.93 -17.57 5.11
CA ALA A 244 13.39 -16.22 4.88
C ALA A 244 12.81 -15.24 5.91
N VAL A 245 13.58 -14.20 6.21
CA VAL A 245 13.16 -13.06 7.02
C VAL A 245 13.44 -11.76 6.26
N LEU A 246 12.41 -11.03 5.95
CA LEU A 246 12.47 -9.71 5.34
C LEU A 246 12.17 -8.66 6.43
N ARG A 247 13.14 -7.81 6.74
CA ARG A 247 13.00 -6.69 7.69
C ARG A 247 13.06 -5.38 6.95
N ASP A 248 12.00 -4.59 7.06
CA ASP A 248 11.74 -3.46 6.19
C ASP A 248 11.81 -3.93 4.72
N ASP A 249 12.91 -3.84 4.06
CA ASP A 249 13.08 -4.30 2.69
C ASP A 249 14.42 -5.04 2.49
N LYS A 250 15.01 -5.49 3.61
CA LYS A 250 16.27 -6.23 3.63
C LYS A 250 16.04 -7.67 4.06
N LEU A 251 16.51 -8.61 3.26
CA LEU A 251 16.59 -10.01 3.68
C LEU A 251 17.66 -10.13 4.76
N THR A 252 17.25 -10.55 5.96
CA THR A 252 18.15 -10.81 7.08
C THR A 252 18.38 -12.31 7.33
N ALA A 253 17.52 -13.15 6.74
CA ALA A 253 17.71 -14.59 6.59
C ALA A 253 17.16 -15.02 5.24
N PHE A 254 17.89 -15.90 4.56
CA PHE A 254 17.53 -16.45 3.25
C PHE A 254 18.20 -17.80 3.11
N GLU A 255 17.56 -18.84 3.68
CA GLU A 255 18.17 -20.15 3.96
C GLU A 255 17.38 -21.26 3.26
N PHE A 256 18.06 -22.19 2.64
CA PHE A 256 17.48 -23.30 1.91
C PHE A 256 18.22 -24.60 2.17
N GLU A 257 17.50 -25.73 2.17
CA GLU A 257 18.11 -27.07 2.26
C GLU A 257 19.15 -27.28 1.14
N LYS A 258 18.88 -26.69 -0.04
CA LYS A 258 19.81 -26.66 -1.18
C LYS A 258 20.20 -25.22 -1.48
N PRO A 259 21.25 -24.68 -0.83
CA PRO A 259 21.66 -23.30 -1.02
C PRO A 259 22.28 -23.11 -2.42
N LEU A 260 22.13 -21.89 -2.95
CA LEU A 260 22.82 -21.44 -4.16
C LEU A 260 23.94 -20.48 -3.79
N PRO A 261 25.04 -20.44 -4.57
CA PRO A 261 26.14 -19.48 -4.35
C PRO A 261 25.67 -18.01 -4.31
N SER A 262 24.60 -17.68 -5.00
CA SER A 262 24.00 -16.34 -5.05
C SER A 262 23.22 -15.94 -3.80
N ASP A 263 22.85 -16.90 -2.93
CA ASP A 263 21.99 -16.60 -1.77
C ASP A 263 22.68 -15.66 -0.77
N ALA A 264 23.99 -15.81 -0.57
CA ALA A 264 24.76 -14.93 0.30
C ALA A 264 24.79 -13.48 -0.16
N ALA A 265 24.77 -13.24 -1.48
CA ALA A 265 24.76 -11.90 -2.06
C ALA A 265 23.43 -11.17 -1.84
N VAL A 266 22.33 -11.93 -1.72
CA VAL A 266 21.00 -11.37 -1.47
C VAL A 266 20.85 -10.86 -0.03
N ILE A 267 21.58 -11.46 0.92
CA ILE A 267 21.60 -11.06 2.34
C ILE A 267 22.56 -9.87 2.56
N ALA A 268 23.51 -9.62 1.65
CA ALA A 268 24.44 -8.50 1.78
C ALA A 268 23.64 -7.19 1.92
N PRO A 269 24.03 -6.30 2.86
CA PRO A 269 23.28 -5.09 3.12
C PRO A 269 23.14 -4.29 1.84
N ALA A 270 21.92 -4.14 1.36
CA ALA A 270 21.62 -3.22 0.28
C ALA A 270 21.99 -1.82 0.81
N THR A 271 22.95 -1.18 0.15
CA THR A 271 23.41 0.18 0.45
C THR A 271 22.35 1.23 0.09
N GLU A 272 21.24 0.80 -0.49
CA GLU A 272 20.15 1.67 -0.91
C GLU A 272 19.21 1.96 0.27
N GLY A 273 19.26 3.22 0.67
CA GLY A 273 18.53 3.73 1.81
C GLY A 273 17.02 3.68 1.64
N GLY A 274 16.39 3.09 2.57
CA GLY A 274 14.96 3.13 2.75
C GLY A 274 14.63 2.59 4.12
N GLY A 275 14.78 3.41 5.15
CA GLY A 275 14.14 3.09 6.43
C GLY A 275 12.64 2.97 6.19
N ALA A 276 11.96 2.05 6.86
CA ALA A 276 10.53 1.78 6.67
C ALA A 276 9.60 2.92 7.09
N GLY A 277 10.12 4.06 7.50
CA GLY A 277 9.31 5.15 8.03
C GLY A 277 8.62 4.80 9.36
N ALA A 278 9.21 3.89 10.13
CA ALA A 278 8.65 3.41 11.40
C ALA A 278 8.32 4.54 12.37
N ASN A 279 9.22 5.52 12.50
CA ASN A 279 9.02 6.69 13.35
C ASN A 279 8.78 7.97 12.56
N ASP A 280 9.31 8.10 11.34
CA ASP A 280 9.13 9.27 10.48
C ASP A 280 8.77 8.85 9.05
N PRO A 281 7.51 9.04 8.64
CA PRO A 281 7.08 8.77 7.26
C PRO A 281 7.85 9.55 6.19
N LYS A 282 8.56 10.64 6.56
CA LYS A 282 9.35 11.45 5.62
C LYS A 282 10.75 10.88 5.38
N ALA A 283 11.22 9.97 6.23
CA ALA A 283 12.54 9.35 6.10
C ALA A 283 12.62 8.29 4.98
N ILE A 284 11.50 7.94 4.35
CA ILE A 284 11.43 6.97 3.24
C ILE A 284 11.99 7.61 1.98
N GLY A 285 12.92 6.95 1.31
CA GLY A 285 13.39 7.33 -0.04
C GLY A 285 12.29 7.12 -1.11
N HIS A 286 12.42 7.78 -2.28
CA HIS A 286 11.45 7.65 -3.36
C HIS A 286 11.84 6.61 -4.44
N ALA A 287 12.94 5.89 -4.26
CA ALA A 287 13.46 4.94 -5.26
C ALA A 287 12.43 3.85 -5.65
N TRP A 288 11.73 3.28 -4.69
CA TRP A 288 10.71 2.25 -4.99
C TRP A 288 9.43 2.83 -5.58
N HIS A 289 9.04 4.06 -5.18
CA HIS A 289 7.97 4.79 -5.86
C HIS A 289 8.35 5.04 -7.32
N ARG A 290 9.62 5.41 -7.58
CA ARG A 290 10.12 5.55 -8.95
C ARG A 290 10.01 4.23 -9.71
N ALA A 291 10.48 3.13 -9.16
CA ALA A 291 10.42 1.81 -9.82
C ALA A 291 8.97 1.37 -10.09
N ASN A 292 8.04 1.61 -9.16
CA ASN A 292 6.62 1.32 -9.35
C ASN A 292 6.00 2.21 -10.46
N LEU A 293 6.30 3.51 -10.46
CA LEU A 293 5.84 4.44 -11.49
C LEU A 293 6.44 4.11 -12.86
N GLU A 294 7.73 3.79 -12.92
CA GLU A 294 8.43 3.43 -14.14
C GLU A 294 7.84 2.15 -14.78
N GLU A 295 7.58 1.12 -13.96
CA GLU A 295 6.91 -0.10 -14.41
C GLU A 295 5.49 0.19 -14.91
N ALA A 296 4.69 0.95 -14.16
CA ALA A 296 3.33 1.30 -14.53
C ALA A 296 3.28 2.09 -15.85
N ILE A 297 4.16 3.08 -16.03
CA ILE A 297 4.26 3.89 -17.26
C ILE A 297 4.72 3.02 -18.43
N ALA A 298 5.68 2.12 -18.22
CA ALA A 298 6.13 1.19 -19.25
C ALA A 298 5.02 0.23 -19.69
N ALA A 299 4.23 -0.30 -18.74
CA ALA A 299 3.07 -1.14 -19.01
C ALA A 299 1.99 -0.38 -19.82
N ILE A 300 1.66 0.85 -19.40
CA ILE A 300 0.71 1.72 -20.12
C ILE A 300 1.16 1.97 -21.56
N ARG A 301 2.42 2.35 -21.77
CA ARG A 301 2.99 2.58 -23.12
C ARG A 301 2.95 1.33 -24.00
N ALA A 302 3.09 0.16 -23.39
CA ALA A 302 3.03 -1.13 -24.07
C ALA A 302 1.60 -1.67 -24.28
N GLY A 303 0.57 -0.98 -23.82
CA GLY A 303 -0.82 -1.46 -23.82
C GLY A 303 -1.02 -2.68 -22.94
N LYS A 304 -0.21 -2.86 -21.90
CA LYS A 304 -0.26 -3.98 -20.95
C LYS A 304 -0.81 -3.55 -19.60
N GLN A 305 -1.22 -4.53 -18.79
CA GLN A 305 -1.59 -4.27 -17.41
C GLN A 305 -0.35 -4.09 -16.54
N PRO A 306 -0.32 -3.09 -15.64
CA PRO A 306 0.75 -2.92 -14.66
C PRO A 306 0.82 -4.10 -13.68
N ALA A 307 1.99 -4.32 -13.09
CA ALA A 307 2.18 -5.32 -12.04
C ALA A 307 1.27 -5.06 -10.82
N VAL A 308 1.00 -3.79 -10.52
CA VAL A 308 0.04 -3.38 -9.49
C VAL A 308 -1.15 -2.73 -10.20
N ASN A 309 -2.01 -3.52 -10.82
CA ASN A 309 -3.27 -3.05 -11.40
C ASN A 309 -4.39 -2.93 -10.34
N GLY A 310 -5.60 -2.54 -10.77
CA GLY A 310 -6.73 -2.38 -9.87
C GLY A 310 -7.08 -3.65 -9.07
N ALA A 311 -7.01 -4.83 -9.70
CA ALA A 311 -7.28 -6.10 -9.02
C ALA A 311 -6.21 -6.41 -7.96
N GLU A 312 -4.94 -6.12 -8.23
CA GLU A 312 -3.86 -6.29 -7.26
C GLU A 312 -4.00 -5.32 -6.08
N GLY A 313 -4.28 -4.04 -6.33
CA GLY A 313 -4.48 -3.04 -5.27
C GLY A 313 -5.68 -3.35 -4.36
N ARG A 314 -6.73 -3.98 -4.90
CA ARG A 314 -7.93 -4.40 -4.17
C ARG A 314 -7.67 -5.51 -3.14
N LYS A 315 -6.71 -6.43 -3.40
CA LYS A 315 -6.46 -7.60 -2.53
C LYS A 315 -6.11 -7.23 -1.09
N ALA A 316 -5.24 -6.24 -0.91
CA ALA A 316 -4.85 -5.78 0.42
C ALA A 316 -6.03 -5.13 1.16
N VAL A 317 -6.86 -4.36 0.45
CA VAL A 317 -8.08 -3.76 1.01
C VAL A 317 -9.04 -4.86 1.49
N GLU A 318 -9.27 -5.90 0.68
CA GLU A 318 -10.16 -7.01 1.03
C GLU A 318 -9.71 -7.75 2.28
N LEU A 319 -8.43 -8.14 2.36
CA LEU A 319 -7.90 -8.81 3.56
C LEU A 319 -8.05 -7.93 4.81
N ILE A 320 -7.76 -6.63 4.70
CA ILE A 320 -7.88 -5.70 5.83
C ILE A 320 -9.33 -5.54 6.27
N LEU A 321 -10.27 -5.41 5.34
CA LEU A 321 -11.69 -5.34 5.67
C LEU A 321 -12.20 -6.63 6.32
N ALA A 322 -11.72 -7.80 5.88
CA ALA A 322 -12.03 -9.08 6.53
C ALA A 322 -11.48 -9.16 7.97
N LEU A 323 -10.27 -8.64 8.21
CA LEU A 323 -9.70 -8.54 9.57
C LEU A 323 -10.56 -7.62 10.46
N TYR A 324 -11.02 -6.48 9.96
CA TYR A 324 -11.91 -5.59 10.69
C TYR A 324 -13.28 -6.24 10.98
N GLN A 325 -13.86 -6.93 9.99
CA GLN A 325 -15.10 -7.66 10.18
C GLN A 325 -14.97 -8.71 11.29
N SER A 326 -13.89 -9.48 11.27
CA SER A 326 -13.60 -10.47 12.32
C SER A 326 -13.46 -9.82 13.69
N ALA A 327 -12.66 -8.75 13.78
CA ALA A 327 -12.44 -8.05 15.04
C ALA A 327 -13.74 -7.50 15.65
N GLN A 328 -14.61 -6.92 14.83
CA GLN A 328 -15.91 -6.41 15.27
C GLN A 328 -16.94 -7.52 15.61
N ALA A 329 -16.70 -8.73 15.11
CA ALA A 329 -17.45 -9.94 15.47
C ALA A 329 -16.83 -10.70 16.66
N GLY A 330 -16.00 -10.04 17.48
CA GLY A 330 -15.36 -10.65 18.64
C GLY A 330 -14.29 -11.68 18.31
N GLY A 331 -13.67 -11.59 17.14
CA GLY A 331 -12.65 -12.52 16.66
C GLY A 331 -13.21 -13.73 15.92
N ALA A 332 -14.50 -13.74 15.60
CA ALA A 332 -15.08 -14.81 14.80
C ALA A 332 -14.38 -14.94 13.44
N PRO A 333 -14.06 -16.17 12.98
CA PRO A 333 -13.44 -16.36 11.68
C PRO A 333 -14.30 -15.84 10.54
N VAL A 334 -13.65 -15.19 9.55
CA VAL A 334 -14.27 -14.68 8.34
C VAL A 334 -13.64 -15.36 7.13
N ASP A 335 -14.48 -15.91 6.26
CA ASP A 335 -14.06 -16.53 5.00
C ASP A 335 -13.80 -15.47 3.92
N LEU A 336 -12.85 -15.73 3.03
CA LEU A 336 -12.52 -14.92 1.86
C LEU A 336 -12.75 -15.74 0.57
N PRO A 337 -13.14 -15.09 -0.53
CA PRO A 337 -13.35 -13.64 -0.67
C PRO A 337 -14.59 -13.15 0.07
N LEU A 338 -14.61 -11.86 0.47
CA LEU A 338 -15.75 -11.24 1.07
C LEU A 338 -16.91 -11.12 0.06
N ALA A 339 -18.13 -11.47 0.48
CA ALA A 339 -19.31 -11.33 -0.37
C ALA A 339 -19.75 -9.87 -0.57
N GLN A 340 -19.44 -8.99 0.38
CA GLN A 340 -19.77 -7.57 0.37
C GLN A 340 -18.86 -6.80 1.36
N ASP A 341 -18.88 -5.48 1.26
CA ASP A 341 -18.21 -4.63 2.24
C ASP A 341 -18.78 -4.81 3.65
N PRO A 342 -17.95 -4.94 4.68
CA PRO A 342 -18.44 -4.97 6.06
C PRO A 342 -18.93 -3.60 6.52
N VAL A 343 -19.95 -3.60 7.38
CA VAL A 343 -20.39 -2.40 8.10
C VAL A 343 -19.48 -2.21 9.32
N LEU A 344 -18.55 -1.27 9.22
CA LEU A 344 -17.58 -0.99 10.29
C LEU A 344 -18.14 0.04 11.29
N LYS A 345 -17.94 -0.23 12.57
CA LYS A 345 -18.28 0.67 13.67
C LYS A 345 -17.01 1.39 14.13
N ALA A 346 -17.13 2.68 14.40
CA ALA A 346 -16.05 3.44 15.00
C ALA A 346 -15.68 2.90 16.39
N LEU A 347 -14.38 2.80 16.69
CA LEU A 347 -13.84 2.41 17.99
C LEU A 347 -13.78 3.61 18.96
N GLY A 348 -13.69 4.82 18.41
CA GLY A 348 -13.75 6.08 19.12
C GLY A 348 -14.47 7.13 18.31
N VAL A 349 -14.45 8.39 18.77
CA VAL A 349 -15.07 9.52 18.08
C VAL A 349 -13.98 10.50 17.66
N LYS A 350 -13.91 10.80 16.36
CA LYS A 350 -12.96 11.82 15.86
C LYS A 350 -13.31 13.16 16.49
N ARG A 351 -12.34 13.77 17.17
CA ARG A 351 -12.47 15.14 17.68
C ARG A 351 -12.46 16.11 16.51
N ALA A 352 -13.40 17.07 16.56
CA ALA A 352 -13.55 18.08 15.52
C ALA A 352 -12.36 19.08 15.49
#